data_d140cd5c46b6c21acf3e1df653971f0f
#
_entry.id   d140cd5c46b6c21acf3e1df653971f0f
#
_cell.length_a   1.000
_cell.length_b   1.000
_cell.length_c   1.000
_cell.angle_alpha   90.00
_cell.angle_beta   90.00
_cell.angle_gamma   90.00
#
_symmetry.space_group_name_H-M   'P 1'
#
loop_
_entity.id
_entity.type
_entity.pdbx_description
1 polymer ?
#
loop_
_entity_poly.entity_id
_entity_poly.type
_entity_poly.pdbx_seq_one_letter_code
_entity_poly.pdbx_strand_id
1 'polypeptide(L)'
;MKKLTINNLSKYLNSIIEHNIQSSLMIWGAPGIGKSSVVEAVAKKQNIDLIDLRISQLAPTDLRGIPVPAENKASWYPPDFLPTAGKGILFLDEINMAPPAVQGIAQQLILDRKVGSYQVPDGWFIWSAGNRKEDFAAVFDMPAPLANRFIHLEVSTNLDEFKEYALKTEIDDKIISFLNFRPKLLHKIDKNSPSWPSPRSWDIGNKLLNANLDIDPAVGEACASEFRSFCKIYKTLPSIEPILKGKASPKFPSDLSAKYALTCALAVRAKTVKEVENALVYVDSKAGAEWLTQCTYDVSTIWRSNKKAEQLVDMIIANKKLIKVAENVQKLLAA
;
A
#
# COMPACT_ATOMS: atom_id res chain seq x y z
N MET A 1 -1.00 15.12 -12.99
CA MET A 1 -0.75 13.67 -13.06
C MET A 1 -2.00 12.92 -12.61
N LYS A 2 -2.23 11.70 -13.12
CA LYS A 2 -3.34 10.86 -12.67
C LYS A 2 -3.00 10.28 -11.29
N LYS A 3 -3.82 10.57 -10.28
CA LYS A 3 -3.68 9.98 -8.94
C LYS A 3 -4.30 8.59 -8.92
N LEU A 4 -3.53 7.61 -8.46
CA LEU A 4 -3.91 6.22 -8.37
C LEU A 4 -3.78 5.74 -6.92
N THR A 5 -4.60 4.80 -6.54
CA THR A 5 -4.38 3.98 -5.35
C THR A 5 -3.42 2.84 -5.69
N ILE A 6 -2.91 2.13 -4.69
CA ILE A 6 -2.00 1.00 -4.88
C ILE A 6 -2.61 -0.10 -5.75
N ASN A 7 -3.88 -0.45 -5.53
CA ASN A 7 -4.58 -1.45 -6.32
C ASN A 7 -4.78 -1.00 -7.78
N ASN A 8 -5.10 0.27 -7.99
CA ASN A 8 -5.25 0.82 -9.34
C ASN A 8 -3.91 0.94 -10.06
N LEU A 9 -2.82 1.27 -9.35
CA LEU A 9 -1.47 1.19 -9.90
C LEU A 9 -1.15 -0.23 -10.33
N SER A 10 -1.38 -1.22 -9.47
CA SER A 10 -1.14 -2.63 -9.79
C SER A 10 -1.91 -3.07 -11.06
N LYS A 11 -3.20 -2.70 -11.18
CA LYS A 11 -3.99 -2.98 -12.39
C LYS A 11 -3.39 -2.33 -13.63
N TYR A 12 -2.97 -1.05 -13.53
CA TYR A 12 -2.37 -0.32 -14.63
C TYR A 12 -1.05 -0.94 -15.07
N LEU A 13 -0.16 -1.29 -14.14
CA LEU A 13 1.13 -1.94 -14.44
C LEU A 13 0.95 -3.31 -15.08
N ASN A 14 0.00 -4.13 -14.60
CA ASN A 14 -0.32 -5.41 -15.24
C ASN A 14 -0.78 -5.20 -16.69
N SER A 15 -1.65 -4.23 -16.94
CA SER A 15 -2.13 -3.93 -18.31
C SER A 15 -1.00 -3.48 -19.24
N ILE A 16 -0.03 -2.69 -18.75
CA ILE A 16 1.17 -2.31 -19.51
C ILE A 16 1.96 -3.54 -19.97
N ILE A 17 2.15 -4.52 -19.08
CA ILE A 17 2.86 -5.77 -19.41
C ILE A 17 2.05 -6.62 -20.40
N GLU A 18 0.76 -6.82 -20.13
CA GLU A 18 -0.15 -7.63 -20.95
C GLU A 18 -0.24 -7.11 -22.39
N HIS A 19 -0.18 -5.79 -22.59
CA HIS A 19 -0.22 -5.16 -23.90
C HIS A 19 1.19 -4.88 -24.47
N ASN A 20 2.25 -5.33 -23.80
CA ASN A 20 3.65 -5.11 -24.17
C ASN A 20 4.00 -3.65 -24.52
N ILE A 21 3.50 -2.71 -23.71
CA ILE A 21 3.77 -1.28 -23.91
C ILE A 21 5.15 -0.95 -23.35
N GLN A 22 6.15 -0.83 -24.23
CA GLN A 22 7.56 -0.63 -23.89
C GLN A 22 7.92 0.82 -23.52
N SER A 23 6.97 1.59 -23.01
CA SER A 23 7.20 2.94 -22.53
C SER A 23 7.72 2.95 -21.10
N SER A 24 8.65 3.84 -20.81
CA SER A 24 9.16 4.04 -19.46
C SER A 24 8.11 4.68 -18.55
N LEU A 25 8.02 4.20 -17.33
CA LEU A 25 7.09 4.69 -16.31
C LEU A 25 7.83 5.41 -15.19
N MET A 26 7.23 6.48 -14.68
CA MET A 26 7.68 7.19 -13.48
C MET A 26 6.56 7.18 -12.43
N ILE A 27 6.81 6.48 -11.32
CA ILE A 27 5.88 6.31 -10.20
C ILE A 27 6.25 7.31 -9.10
N TRP A 28 5.41 8.33 -8.95
CA TRP A 28 5.56 9.35 -7.92
C TRP A 28 4.75 9.02 -6.68
N GLY A 29 5.29 9.33 -5.51
CA GLY A 29 4.53 9.23 -4.27
C GLY A 29 5.41 9.30 -3.04
N ALA A 30 4.79 9.52 -1.91
CA ALA A 30 5.47 9.66 -0.63
C ALA A 30 6.29 8.42 -0.24
N PRO A 31 7.31 8.56 0.61
CA PRO A 31 8.06 7.42 1.12
C PRO A 31 7.16 6.52 1.99
N GLY A 32 7.41 5.21 1.92
CA GLY A 32 6.73 4.22 2.77
C GLY A 32 5.30 3.84 2.38
N ILE A 33 4.79 4.26 1.20
CA ILE A 33 3.44 3.94 0.73
C ILE A 33 3.33 2.64 -0.08
N GLY A 34 4.46 1.97 -0.39
CA GLY A 34 4.47 0.67 -1.08
C GLY A 34 4.75 0.72 -2.58
N LYS A 35 5.40 1.77 -3.12
CA LYS A 35 5.73 1.87 -4.57
C LYS A 35 6.51 0.66 -5.09
N SER A 36 7.64 0.34 -4.49
CA SER A 36 8.51 -0.77 -4.89
C SER A 36 7.82 -2.12 -4.67
N SER A 37 7.09 -2.27 -3.55
CA SER A 37 6.35 -3.51 -3.23
C SER A 37 5.27 -3.84 -4.26
N VAL A 38 4.62 -2.83 -4.87
CA VAL A 38 3.65 -3.06 -5.94
C VAL A 38 4.33 -3.55 -7.21
N VAL A 39 5.49 -2.99 -7.56
CA VAL A 39 6.27 -3.44 -8.74
C VAL A 39 6.70 -4.89 -8.56
N GLU A 40 7.20 -5.24 -7.37
CA GLU A 40 7.57 -6.61 -7.01
C GLU A 40 6.38 -7.58 -7.12
N ALA A 41 5.23 -7.19 -6.55
CA ALA A 41 4.01 -8.00 -6.62
C ALA A 41 3.51 -8.21 -8.06
N VAL A 42 3.64 -7.19 -8.92
CA VAL A 42 3.30 -7.28 -10.35
C VAL A 42 4.26 -8.20 -11.09
N ALA A 43 5.57 -8.07 -10.89
CA ALA A 43 6.57 -8.95 -11.50
C ALA A 43 6.32 -10.41 -11.14
N LYS A 44 6.09 -10.69 -9.85
CA LYS A 44 5.74 -12.03 -9.35
C LYS A 44 4.45 -12.57 -9.97
N LYS A 45 3.41 -11.74 -10.07
CA LYS A 45 2.11 -12.14 -10.66
C LYS A 45 2.24 -12.48 -12.14
N GLN A 46 3.05 -11.71 -12.88
CA GLN A 46 3.30 -11.89 -14.32
C GLN A 46 4.36 -12.94 -14.62
N ASN A 47 4.98 -13.51 -13.58
CA ASN A 47 6.07 -14.49 -13.67
C ASN A 47 7.22 -14.00 -14.58
N ILE A 48 7.69 -12.79 -14.29
CA ILE A 48 8.83 -12.14 -14.95
C ILE A 48 9.84 -11.70 -13.89
N ASP A 49 11.10 -11.52 -14.30
CA ASP A 49 12.18 -11.10 -13.40
C ASP A 49 12.01 -9.65 -12.94
N LEU A 50 12.58 -9.34 -11.79
CA LEU A 50 12.69 -7.97 -11.27
C LEU A 50 14.12 -7.70 -10.86
N ILE A 51 14.68 -6.62 -11.39
CA ILE A 51 15.94 -6.02 -10.92
C ILE A 51 15.59 -4.68 -10.32
N ASP A 52 15.71 -4.56 -9.00
CA ASP A 52 15.45 -3.32 -8.23
C ASP A 52 16.78 -2.62 -7.93
N LEU A 53 17.02 -1.49 -8.60
CA LEU A 53 18.22 -0.69 -8.45
C LEU A 53 17.88 0.63 -7.74
N ARG A 54 18.48 0.83 -6.58
CA ARG A 54 18.42 2.13 -5.89
C ARG A 54 19.46 3.07 -6.47
N ILE A 55 19.01 3.86 -7.42
CA ILE A 55 19.89 4.75 -8.21
C ILE A 55 20.57 5.81 -7.33
N SER A 56 19.96 6.20 -6.22
CA SER A 56 20.54 7.13 -5.24
C SER A 56 21.82 6.60 -4.56
N GLN A 57 22.02 5.29 -4.56
CA GLN A 57 23.17 4.62 -3.93
C GLN A 57 24.31 4.30 -4.91
N LEU A 58 24.13 4.54 -6.21
CA LEU A 58 25.09 4.20 -7.24
C LEU A 58 26.00 5.39 -7.59
N ALA A 59 27.26 5.11 -7.85
CA ALA A 59 28.17 6.02 -8.54
C ALA A 59 27.93 5.95 -10.06
N PRO A 60 28.32 7.01 -10.83
CA PRO A 60 28.22 6.99 -12.27
C PRO A 60 28.86 5.78 -12.95
N THR A 61 29.99 5.32 -12.43
CA THR A 61 30.73 4.15 -12.92
C THR A 61 29.97 2.84 -12.67
N ASP A 62 29.22 2.76 -11.58
CA ASP A 62 28.51 1.52 -11.23
C ASP A 62 27.41 1.21 -12.27
N LEU A 63 26.75 2.24 -12.80
CA LEU A 63 25.71 2.04 -13.82
C LEU A 63 26.28 1.93 -15.24
N ARG A 64 27.39 2.65 -15.53
CA ARG A 64 28.02 2.68 -16.85
C ARG A 64 28.95 1.49 -17.11
N GLY A 65 29.46 0.88 -16.04
CA GLY A 65 30.47 -0.16 -16.10
C GLY A 65 31.89 0.39 -16.14
N ILE A 66 32.85 -0.50 -16.38
CA ILE A 66 34.29 -0.22 -16.29
C ILE A 66 34.91 -0.28 -17.70
N PRO A 67 35.69 0.75 -18.13
CA PRO A 67 36.45 0.67 -19.35
C PRO A 67 37.69 -0.21 -19.15
N VAL A 68 37.88 -1.18 -20.03
CA VAL A 68 39.04 -2.06 -20.04
C VAL A 68 39.80 -1.84 -21.35
N PRO A 69 41.13 -1.66 -21.31
CA PRO A 69 41.94 -1.56 -22.54
C PRO A 69 41.80 -2.83 -23.38
N ALA A 70 41.53 -2.65 -24.69
CA ALA A 70 41.46 -3.74 -25.64
C ALA A 70 42.11 -3.27 -26.96
N GLU A 71 43.25 -3.84 -27.33
CA GLU A 71 44.05 -3.48 -28.49
C GLU A 71 44.21 -1.95 -28.68
N ASN A 72 43.50 -1.33 -29.61
CA ASN A 72 43.57 0.10 -29.91
C ASN A 72 42.41 0.94 -29.39
N LYS A 73 41.55 0.37 -28.49
CA LYS A 73 40.37 1.04 -27.94
C LYS A 73 40.09 0.60 -26.52
N ALA A 74 39.26 1.36 -25.81
CA ALA A 74 38.66 0.89 -24.52
C ALA A 74 37.34 0.21 -24.82
N SER A 75 37.16 -0.98 -24.26
CA SER A 75 35.88 -1.69 -24.25
C SER A 75 35.22 -1.55 -22.89
N TRP A 76 33.96 -1.18 -22.89
CA TRP A 76 33.17 -1.06 -21.63
C TRP A 76 32.55 -2.38 -21.25
N TYR A 77 32.83 -2.83 -20.04
CA TYR A 77 32.21 -3.99 -19.45
C TYR A 77 31.05 -3.54 -18.56
N PRO A 78 29.80 -3.90 -18.91
CA PRO A 78 28.63 -3.53 -18.12
C PRO A 78 28.65 -4.22 -16.76
N PRO A 79 27.98 -3.64 -15.74
CA PRO A 79 27.82 -4.29 -14.44
C PRO A 79 26.99 -5.57 -14.59
N ASP A 80 27.29 -6.55 -13.74
CA ASP A 80 26.68 -7.88 -13.76
C ASP A 80 25.19 -7.91 -13.32
N PHE A 81 24.75 -6.88 -12.60
CA PHE A 81 23.37 -6.74 -12.19
C PHE A 81 22.42 -6.29 -13.32
N LEU A 82 22.93 -5.84 -14.46
CA LEU A 82 22.08 -5.48 -15.60
C LEU A 82 21.65 -6.73 -16.37
N PRO A 83 20.40 -6.80 -16.84
CA PRO A 83 19.87 -7.99 -17.49
C PRO A 83 20.54 -8.24 -18.85
N THR A 84 20.90 -9.49 -19.12
CA THR A 84 21.53 -9.88 -20.40
C THR A 84 20.57 -10.66 -21.31
N ALA A 85 19.49 -11.20 -20.78
CA ALA A 85 18.48 -11.96 -21.51
C ALA A 85 17.17 -12.01 -20.70
N GLY A 86 16.18 -12.74 -21.21
CA GLY A 86 14.93 -13.02 -20.50
C GLY A 86 13.90 -11.89 -20.60
N LYS A 87 12.96 -11.87 -19.64
CA LYS A 87 11.87 -10.89 -19.52
C LYS A 87 11.77 -10.40 -18.11
N GLY A 88 11.62 -9.09 -17.94
CA GLY A 88 11.55 -8.54 -16.60
C GLY A 88 11.25 -7.07 -16.53
N ILE A 89 11.39 -6.55 -15.32
CA ILE A 89 11.32 -5.12 -15.00
C ILE A 89 12.67 -4.70 -14.45
N LEU A 90 13.33 -3.77 -15.12
CA LEU A 90 14.44 -3.01 -14.60
C LEU A 90 13.85 -1.79 -13.88
N PHE A 91 13.82 -1.86 -12.56
CA PHE A 91 13.20 -0.85 -11.71
C PHE A 91 14.26 0.07 -11.11
N LEU A 92 14.21 1.34 -11.48
CA LEU A 92 15.15 2.38 -11.06
C LEU A 92 14.50 3.18 -9.91
N ASP A 93 14.67 2.70 -8.68
CA ASP A 93 14.06 3.33 -7.51
C ASP A 93 14.88 4.56 -7.05
N GLU A 94 14.18 5.53 -6.46
CA GLU A 94 14.74 6.78 -5.92
C GLU A 94 15.51 7.62 -6.98
N ILE A 95 15.09 7.56 -8.24
CA ILE A 95 15.85 8.18 -9.34
C ILE A 95 16.08 9.68 -9.13
N ASN A 96 15.13 10.40 -8.57
CA ASN A 96 15.24 11.83 -8.32
C ASN A 96 15.94 12.19 -6.98
N MET A 97 16.36 11.18 -6.21
CA MET A 97 17.28 11.37 -5.07
C MET A 97 18.74 11.17 -5.49
N ALA A 98 18.98 10.61 -6.67
CA ALA A 98 20.32 10.41 -7.19
C ALA A 98 20.96 11.75 -7.62
N PRO A 99 22.29 11.91 -7.48
CA PRO A 99 23.01 13.06 -7.97
C PRO A 99 22.78 13.27 -9.48
N PRO A 100 22.81 14.53 -9.99
CA PRO A 100 22.55 14.83 -11.40
C PRO A 100 23.41 14.05 -12.39
N ALA A 101 24.65 13.73 -12.03
CA ALA A 101 25.55 12.93 -12.87
C ALA A 101 25.05 11.49 -13.08
N VAL A 102 24.49 10.87 -12.03
CA VAL A 102 23.91 9.53 -12.11
C VAL A 102 22.57 9.58 -12.84
N GLN A 103 21.73 10.62 -12.59
CA GLN A 103 20.51 10.82 -13.35
C GLN A 103 20.78 10.94 -14.85
N GLY A 104 21.88 11.63 -15.25
CA GLY A 104 22.28 11.76 -16.66
C GLY A 104 22.59 10.41 -17.33
N ILE A 105 23.21 9.47 -16.59
CA ILE A 105 23.48 8.12 -17.11
C ILE A 105 22.20 7.28 -17.14
N ALA A 106 21.39 7.35 -16.07
CA ALA A 106 20.09 6.70 -16.05
C ALA A 106 19.17 7.21 -17.17
N GLN A 107 19.27 8.49 -17.53
CA GLN A 107 18.57 9.07 -18.68
C GLN A 107 18.88 8.32 -19.97
N GLN A 108 20.15 8.05 -20.26
CA GLN A 108 20.55 7.31 -21.47
C GLN A 108 19.93 5.89 -21.46
N LEU A 109 19.97 5.22 -20.32
CA LEU A 109 19.35 3.90 -20.15
C LEU A 109 17.83 3.93 -20.39
N ILE A 110 17.15 4.96 -19.89
CA ILE A 110 15.70 5.14 -20.03
C ILE A 110 15.29 5.52 -21.45
N LEU A 111 16.03 6.43 -22.09
CA LEU A 111 15.68 6.98 -23.41
C LEU A 111 16.08 6.05 -24.55
N ASP A 112 17.32 5.57 -24.49
CA ASP A 112 17.95 4.86 -25.61
C ASP A 112 18.00 3.35 -25.36
N ARG A 113 17.58 2.91 -24.16
CA ARG A 113 17.71 1.52 -23.68
C ARG A 113 19.16 1.03 -23.77
N LYS A 114 20.12 1.95 -23.60
CA LYS A 114 21.57 1.70 -23.71
C LYS A 114 22.32 2.48 -22.64
N VAL A 115 23.46 1.95 -22.25
CA VAL A 115 24.48 2.70 -21.51
C VAL A 115 25.86 2.17 -21.88
N GLY A 116 26.73 3.03 -22.37
CA GLY A 116 28.01 2.61 -22.96
C GLY A 116 27.81 1.59 -24.08
N SER A 117 28.41 0.43 -23.97
CA SER A 117 28.25 -0.70 -24.91
C SER A 117 27.06 -1.63 -24.60
N TYR A 118 26.45 -1.47 -23.44
CA TYR A 118 25.33 -2.30 -22.99
C TYR A 118 24.01 -1.87 -23.63
N GLN A 119 23.19 -2.87 -24.01
CA GLN A 119 21.85 -2.72 -24.53
C GLN A 119 20.87 -3.52 -23.67
N VAL A 120 19.81 -2.86 -23.17
CA VAL A 120 18.72 -3.56 -22.43
C VAL A 120 17.99 -4.50 -23.38
N PRO A 121 17.82 -5.78 -23.04
CA PRO A 121 17.07 -6.74 -23.86
C PRO A 121 15.60 -6.31 -24.07
N ASP A 122 15.04 -6.64 -25.24
CA ASP A 122 13.68 -6.21 -25.63
C ASP A 122 12.57 -6.69 -24.69
N GLY A 123 12.76 -7.83 -23.99
CA GLY A 123 11.80 -8.36 -23.04
C GLY A 123 11.73 -7.59 -21.70
N TRP A 124 12.52 -6.55 -21.50
CA TRP A 124 12.61 -5.82 -20.23
C TRP A 124 11.92 -4.46 -20.30
N PHE A 125 11.04 -4.21 -19.32
CA PHE A 125 10.46 -2.90 -19.08
C PHE A 125 11.40 -2.05 -18.21
N ILE A 126 11.50 -0.76 -18.47
CA ILE A 126 12.28 0.17 -17.64
C ILE A 126 11.30 1.08 -16.91
N TRP A 127 11.15 0.86 -15.60
CA TRP A 127 10.27 1.64 -14.75
C TRP A 127 11.08 2.35 -13.66
N SER A 128 10.59 3.47 -13.21
CA SER A 128 11.28 4.26 -12.19
C SER A 128 10.32 4.69 -11.10
N ALA A 129 10.85 4.95 -9.91
CA ALA A 129 10.11 5.60 -8.84
C ALA A 129 10.88 6.76 -8.24
N GLY A 130 10.14 7.69 -7.65
CA GLY A 130 10.70 8.83 -6.96
C GLY A 130 9.74 9.44 -5.95
N ASN A 131 10.30 10.25 -5.07
CA ASN A 131 9.53 10.98 -4.08
C ASN A 131 9.18 12.38 -4.61
N ARG A 132 8.07 12.95 -4.14
CA ARG A 132 7.67 14.30 -4.51
C ARG A 132 8.41 15.31 -3.63
N LYS A 133 8.64 16.53 -4.15
CA LYS A 133 9.24 17.62 -3.38
C LYS A 133 8.45 17.95 -2.12
N GLU A 134 7.13 17.90 -2.23
CA GLU A 134 6.21 18.15 -1.12
C GLU A 134 6.28 17.11 0.02
N ASP A 135 6.85 15.93 -0.25
CA ASP A 135 7.05 14.87 0.75
C ASP A 135 8.35 15.06 1.55
N PHE A 136 8.99 16.23 1.43
CA PHE A 136 10.22 16.62 2.16
C PHE A 136 11.42 15.70 1.95
N ALA A 137 11.42 14.93 0.89
CA ALA A 137 12.59 14.17 0.48
C ALA A 137 13.65 15.11 -0.11
N ALA A 138 14.92 14.82 0.13
CA ALA A 138 16.03 15.51 -0.52
C ALA A 138 16.09 15.07 -1.97
N VAL A 139 15.38 15.78 -2.85
CA VAL A 139 15.25 15.42 -4.26
C VAL A 139 15.82 16.48 -5.16
N PHE A 140 16.42 16.04 -6.27
CA PHE A 140 16.85 16.88 -7.37
C PHE A 140 15.72 17.03 -8.40
N ASP A 141 15.73 18.15 -9.12
CA ASP A 141 14.82 18.33 -10.25
C ASP A 141 15.17 17.39 -11.39
N MET A 142 14.15 16.76 -11.93
CA MET A 142 14.33 15.95 -13.13
C MET A 142 14.44 16.85 -14.35
N PRO A 143 15.49 16.68 -15.20
CA PRO A 143 15.60 17.45 -16.45
C PRO A 143 14.38 17.27 -17.33
N ALA A 144 13.88 18.37 -17.92
CA ALA A 144 12.68 18.36 -18.76
C ALA A 144 12.71 17.34 -19.93
N PRO A 145 13.84 17.14 -20.63
CA PRO A 145 13.94 16.10 -21.66
C PRO A 145 13.71 14.68 -21.13
N LEU A 146 14.17 14.40 -19.90
CA LEU A 146 13.96 13.12 -19.25
C LEU A 146 12.50 12.99 -18.79
N ALA A 147 11.95 14.02 -18.16
CA ALA A 147 10.57 14.02 -17.69
C ALA A 147 9.57 13.73 -18.82
N ASN A 148 9.73 14.33 -19.99
CA ASN A 148 8.83 14.15 -21.13
C ASN A 148 8.83 12.74 -21.77
N ARG A 149 9.72 11.86 -21.34
CA ARG A 149 9.85 10.47 -21.85
C ARG A 149 9.17 9.43 -20.98
N PHE A 150 8.60 9.86 -19.86
CA PHE A 150 7.89 8.95 -18.94
C PHE A 150 6.37 9.06 -19.05
N ILE A 151 5.71 7.95 -18.83
CA ILE A 151 4.32 7.94 -18.38
C ILE A 151 4.34 8.21 -16.88
N HIS A 152 3.83 9.36 -16.47
CA HIS A 152 3.84 9.77 -15.07
C HIS A 152 2.58 9.28 -14.34
N LEU A 153 2.77 8.52 -13.26
CA LEU A 153 1.73 8.02 -12.38
C LEU A 153 1.98 8.55 -10.96
N GLU A 154 0.97 9.09 -10.31
CA GLU A 154 1.06 9.53 -8.92
C GLU A 154 0.30 8.57 -8.02
N VAL A 155 0.93 8.10 -6.95
CA VAL A 155 0.34 7.14 -6.00
C VAL A 155 0.04 7.81 -4.68
N SER A 156 -1.14 7.53 -4.15
CA SER A 156 -1.58 7.98 -2.83
C SER A 156 -2.02 6.79 -1.99
N THR A 157 -1.92 6.95 -0.67
CA THR A 157 -2.46 5.97 0.28
C THR A 157 -3.98 5.95 0.25
N ASN A 158 -4.54 4.76 0.44
CA ASN A 158 -5.97 4.55 0.63
C ASN A 158 -6.17 3.64 1.84
N LEU A 159 -7.05 4.03 2.76
CA LEU A 159 -7.26 3.29 4.00
C LEU A 159 -7.90 1.92 3.76
N ASP A 160 -8.85 1.83 2.83
CA ASP A 160 -9.54 0.57 2.57
C ASP A 160 -8.59 -0.46 1.93
N GLU A 161 -7.73 -0.02 1.02
CA GLU A 161 -6.67 -0.87 0.46
C GLU A 161 -5.63 -1.28 1.52
N PHE A 162 -5.33 -0.37 2.47
CA PHE A 162 -4.48 -0.73 3.60
C PHE A 162 -5.16 -1.76 4.51
N LYS A 163 -6.47 -1.65 4.77
CA LYS A 163 -7.24 -2.67 5.51
C LYS A 163 -7.17 -4.03 4.82
N GLU A 164 -7.34 -4.07 3.49
CA GLU A 164 -7.20 -5.32 2.72
C GLU A 164 -5.81 -5.94 2.88
N TYR A 165 -4.76 -5.12 2.82
CA TYR A 165 -3.40 -5.55 3.07
C TYR A 165 -3.21 -6.05 4.50
N ALA A 166 -3.66 -5.27 5.48
CA ALA A 166 -3.54 -5.54 6.91
C ALA A 166 -4.19 -6.89 7.31
N LEU A 167 -5.33 -7.20 6.71
CA LEU A 167 -6.02 -8.48 6.93
C LEU A 167 -5.26 -9.67 6.33
N LYS A 168 -4.63 -9.49 5.17
CA LYS A 168 -3.83 -10.54 4.50
C LYS A 168 -2.51 -10.81 5.22
N THR A 169 -1.97 -9.80 5.89
CA THR A 169 -0.68 -9.84 6.60
C THR A 169 -0.84 -9.95 8.12
N GLU A 170 -2.06 -10.20 8.60
CA GLU A 170 -2.39 -10.41 10.02
C GLU A 170 -1.95 -9.25 10.92
N ILE A 171 -2.14 -8.01 10.46
CA ILE A 171 -1.95 -6.82 11.30
C ILE A 171 -3.01 -6.81 12.40
N ASP A 172 -2.58 -6.50 13.63
CA ASP A 172 -3.43 -6.46 14.83
C ASP A 172 -4.66 -5.57 14.59
N ASP A 173 -5.83 -6.08 14.97
CA ASP A 173 -7.12 -5.40 14.80
C ASP A 173 -7.21 -4.06 15.53
N LYS A 174 -6.41 -3.83 16.57
CA LYS A 174 -6.29 -2.53 17.24
C LYS A 174 -5.71 -1.47 16.31
N ILE A 175 -4.71 -1.82 15.48
CA ILE A 175 -4.13 -0.90 14.49
C ILE A 175 -5.17 -0.56 13.43
N ILE A 176 -5.88 -1.57 12.90
CA ILE A 176 -6.93 -1.38 11.89
C ILE A 176 -8.05 -0.49 12.45
N SER A 177 -8.50 -0.78 13.68
CA SER A 177 -9.54 -0.03 14.37
C SER A 177 -9.12 1.42 14.66
N PHE A 178 -7.87 1.61 15.08
CA PHE A 178 -7.31 2.95 15.32
C PHE A 178 -7.24 3.77 14.03
N LEU A 179 -6.77 3.18 12.96
CA LEU A 179 -6.68 3.88 11.67
C LEU A 179 -8.06 4.16 11.06
N ASN A 180 -9.06 3.34 11.36
CA ASN A 180 -10.44 3.63 11.01
C ASN A 180 -10.97 4.88 11.75
N PHE A 181 -10.62 5.00 13.04
CA PHE A 181 -10.93 6.18 13.86
C PHE A 181 -10.08 7.41 13.49
N ARG A 182 -8.82 7.22 13.08
CA ARG A 182 -7.85 8.26 12.72
C ARG A 182 -7.27 8.08 11.32
N PRO A 183 -8.07 8.18 10.24
CA PRO A 183 -7.62 7.86 8.87
C PRO A 183 -6.40 8.64 8.42
N LYS A 184 -6.25 9.89 8.89
CA LYS A 184 -5.10 10.76 8.56
C LYS A 184 -3.77 10.24 9.11
N LEU A 185 -3.81 9.37 10.12
CA LEU A 185 -2.61 8.76 10.70
C LEU A 185 -2.17 7.49 9.97
N LEU A 186 -2.83 7.11 8.89
CA LEU A 186 -2.27 6.11 7.98
C LEU A 186 -0.97 6.60 7.34
N HIS A 187 -0.94 7.89 6.95
CA HIS A 187 0.26 8.52 6.39
C HIS A 187 0.28 10.01 6.74
N LYS A 188 1.22 10.40 7.57
CA LYS A 188 1.43 11.80 7.98
C LYS A 188 2.91 12.03 8.25
N ILE A 189 3.61 12.66 7.32
CA ILE A 189 5.03 12.98 7.48
C ILE A 189 5.19 14.04 8.58
N ASP A 190 6.14 13.80 9.47
CA ASP A 190 6.62 14.77 10.45
C ASP A 190 8.08 15.09 10.15
N LYS A 191 8.35 16.36 9.81
CA LYS A 191 9.70 16.83 9.47
C LYS A 191 10.65 16.87 10.66
N ASN A 192 10.10 16.98 11.86
CA ASN A 192 10.86 17.18 13.09
C ASN A 192 11.13 15.86 13.82
N SER A 193 10.63 14.74 13.28
CA SER A 193 10.80 13.42 13.87
C SER A 193 11.46 12.46 12.89
N PRO A 194 12.38 11.61 13.34
CA PRO A 194 12.98 10.56 12.50
C PRO A 194 11.99 9.46 12.14
N SER A 195 10.85 9.38 12.83
CA SER A 195 9.79 8.40 12.60
C SER A 195 8.42 9.08 12.52
N TRP A 196 7.59 8.63 11.60
CA TRP A 196 6.23 9.11 11.37
C TRP A 196 5.32 8.00 10.86
N PRO A 197 3.98 8.11 11.01
CA PRO A 197 3.04 7.10 10.54
C PRO A 197 3.01 7.02 9.00
N SER A 198 3.17 5.82 8.50
CA SER A 198 3.05 5.43 7.09
C SER A 198 2.63 3.95 7.01
N PRO A 199 2.15 3.43 5.88
CA PRO A 199 1.87 2.01 5.73
C PRO A 199 3.04 1.11 6.15
N ARG A 200 4.27 1.46 5.77
CA ARG A 200 5.50 0.74 6.18
C ARG A 200 5.72 0.80 7.68
N SER A 201 5.60 1.98 8.28
CA SER A 201 5.85 2.13 9.72
C SER A 201 4.77 1.46 10.56
N TRP A 202 3.53 1.36 10.09
CA TRP A 202 2.49 0.57 10.74
C TRP A 202 2.75 -0.95 10.68
N ASP A 203 3.30 -1.45 9.57
CA ASP A 203 3.74 -2.85 9.48
C ASP A 203 4.87 -3.15 10.48
N ILE A 204 5.86 -2.24 10.59
CA ILE A 204 6.91 -2.34 11.61
C ILE A 204 6.31 -2.25 13.03
N GLY A 205 5.42 -1.26 13.24
CA GLY A 205 4.72 -1.09 14.51
C GLY A 205 3.93 -2.33 14.93
N ASN A 206 3.30 -3.03 13.99
CA ASN A 206 2.64 -4.31 14.26
C ASN A 206 3.62 -5.39 14.76
N LYS A 207 4.80 -5.48 14.16
CA LYS A 207 5.84 -6.43 14.59
C LYS A 207 6.33 -6.11 16.01
N LEU A 208 6.51 -4.81 16.31
CA LEU A 208 6.87 -4.36 17.66
C LEU A 208 5.76 -4.67 18.67
N LEU A 209 4.51 -4.37 18.33
CA LEU A 209 3.35 -4.63 19.18
C LEU A 209 3.21 -6.12 19.51
N ASN A 210 3.39 -7.00 18.53
CA ASN A 210 3.35 -8.46 18.71
C ASN A 210 4.51 -8.98 19.59
N ALA A 211 5.63 -8.25 19.61
CA ALA A 211 6.76 -8.54 20.50
C ALA A 211 6.61 -7.86 21.89
N ASN A 212 5.48 -7.22 22.18
CA ASN A 212 5.24 -6.42 23.38
C ASN A 212 6.23 -5.25 23.56
N LEU A 213 6.71 -4.66 22.45
CA LEU A 213 7.56 -3.49 22.43
C LEU A 213 6.77 -2.24 22.09
N ASP A 214 7.30 -1.07 22.48
CA ASP A 214 6.72 0.22 22.13
C ASP A 214 6.81 0.49 20.63
N ILE A 215 5.74 1.06 20.07
CA ILE A 215 5.67 1.39 18.64
C ILE A 215 6.18 2.80 18.30
N ASP A 216 6.51 3.60 19.30
CA ASP A 216 7.02 4.98 19.15
C ASP A 216 8.18 5.09 18.14
N PRO A 217 9.19 4.17 18.18
CA PRO A 217 10.30 4.24 17.25
C PRO A 217 9.90 4.04 15.78
N ALA A 218 8.73 3.42 15.53
CA ALA A 218 8.24 3.17 14.18
C ALA A 218 7.31 4.28 13.67
N VAL A 219 6.30 4.68 14.47
CA VAL A 219 5.23 5.58 14.02
C VAL A 219 5.35 7.00 14.58
N GLY A 220 6.36 7.27 15.40
CA GLY A 220 6.58 8.55 16.07
C GLY A 220 5.77 8.70 17.37
N GLU A 221 6.34 9.43 18.33
CA GLU A 221 5.81 9.55 19.69
C GLU A 221 4.37 10.09 19.74
N ALA A 222 4.07 11.14 18.96
CA ALA A 222 2.75 11.76 18.95
C ALA A 222 1.67 10.74 18.47
N CYS A 223 1.94 10.03 17.40
CA CYS A 223 1.04 9.03 16.86
C CYS A 223 0.88 7.83 17.81
N ALA A 224 1.98 7.35 18.38
CA ALA A 224 1.96 6.24 19.32
C ALA A 224 1.25 6.60 20.63
N SER A 225 1.35 7.85 21.11
CA SER A 225 0.60 8.33 22.27
C SER A 225 -0.92 8.31 22.03
N GLU A 226 -1.38 8.75 20.83
CA GLU A 226 -2.79 8.63 20.44
C GLU A 226 -3.22 7.16 20.37
N PHE A 227 -2.37 6.30 19.78
CA PHE A 227 -2.65 4.86 19.70
C PHE A 227 -2.72 4.19 21.07
N ARG A 228 -1.81 4.50 22.00
CA ARG A 228 -1.86 3.99 23.38
C ARG A 228 -3.14 4.41 24.10
N SER A 229 -3.57 5.65 23.92
CA SER A 229 -4.82 6.16 24.48
C SER A 229 -6.03 5.41 23.91
N PHE A 230 -6.04 5.17 22.61
CA PHE A 230 -7.06 4.34 21.94
C PHE A 230 -7.05 2.89 22.46
N CYS A 231 -5.87 2.29 22.66
CA CYS A 231 -5.76 0.93 23.21
C CYS A 231 -6.31 0.80 24.64
N LYS A 232 -6.23 1.87 25.46
CA LYS A 232 -6.89 1.87 26.79
C LYS A 232 -8.41 1.77 26.64
N ILE A 233 -8.99 2.55 25.72
CA ILE A 233 -10.42 2.49 25.42
C ILE A 233 -10.79 1.11 24.84
N TYR A 234 -9.97 0.58 23.93
CA TYR A 234 -10.19 -0.74 23.33
C TYR A 234 -10.28 -1.87 24.39
N LYS A 235 -9.51 -1.78 25.48
CA LYS A 235 -9.57 -2.73 26.59
C LYS A 235 -10.88 -2.67 27.39
N THR A 236 -11.63 -1.57 27.33
CA THR A 236 -12.93 -1.41 28.01
C THR A 236 -14.11 -1.91 27.18
N LEU A 237 -13.87 -2.33 25.94
CA LEU A 237 -14.90 -2.85 25.06
C LEU A 237 -15.52 -4.14 25.62
N PRO A 238 -16.81 -4.38 25.38
CA PRO A 238 -17.41 -5.66 25.67
C PRO A 238 -16.73 -6.78 24.87
N SER A 239 -16.75 -7.99 25.42
CA SER A 239 -16.18 -9.15 24.74
C SER A 239 -16.79 -9.35 23.36
N ILE A 240 -15.98 -9.32 22.31
CA ILE A 240 -16.40 -9.38 20.91
C ILE A 240 -16.97 -10.77 20.55
N GLU A 241 -16.26 -11.84 20.94
CA GLU A 241 -16.65 -13.20 20.56
C GLU A 241 -18.07 -13.62 20.99
N PRO A 242 -18.56 -13.33 22.21
CA PRO A 242 -19.93 -13.66 22.57
C PRO A 242 -20.97 -12.94 21.72
N ILE A 243 -20.66 -11.71 21.25
CA ILE A 243 -21.53 -10.96 20.34
C ILE A 243 -21.57 -11.67 18.98
N LEU A 244 -20.40 -12.00 18.41
CA LEU A 244 -20.29 -12.70 17.14
C LEU A 244 -20.98 -14.07 17.16
N LYS A 245 -20.91 -14.77 18.27
CA LYS A 245 -21.61 -16.06 18.47
C LYS A 245 -23.11 -15.91 18.76
N GLY A 246 -23.64 -14.69 18.86
CA GLY A 246 -25.06 -14.42 19.20
C GLY A 246 -25.43 -14.77 20.61
N LYS A 247 -24.44 -14.94 21.51
CA LYS A 247 -24.65 -15.36 22.91
C LYS A 247 -24.77 -14.18 23.87
N ALA A 248 -24.39 -12.98 23.49
CA ALA A 248 -24.45 -11.77 24.28
C ALA A 248 -24.87 -10.56 23.46
N SER A 249 -25.62 -9.65 24.10
CA SER A 249 -26.04 -8.36 23.51
C SER A 249 -25.81 -7.24 24.53
N PRO A 250 -24.54 -6.90 24.86
CA PRO A 250 -24.23 -5.89 25.85
C PRO A 250 -24.70 -4.50 25.40
N LYS A 251 -24.67 -3.53 26.35
CA LYS A 251 -24.95 -2.12 26.01
C LYS A 251 -23.87 -1.61 25.03
N PHE A 252 -24.32 -0.88 24.01
CA PHE A 252 -23.40 -0.23 23.08
C PHE A 252 -22.67 0.94 23.78
N PRO A 253 -21.36 1.15 23.53
CA PRO A 253 -20.61 2.22 24.18
C PRO A 253 -21.20 3.61 23.91
N SER A 254 -21.04 4.54 24.84
CA SER A 254 -21.42 5.95 24.66
C SER A 254 -20.29 6.79 24.04
N ASP A 255 -19.04 6.46 24.37
CA ASP A 255 -17.85 7.14 23.85
C ASP A 255 -17.66 6.88 22.37
N LEU A 256 -17.32 7.94 21.60
CA LEU A 256 -17.20 7.87 20.14
C LEU A 256 -16.06 6.95 19.69
N SER A 257 -14.92 7.00 20.37
CA SER A 257 -13.76 6.16 20.04
C SER A 257 -14.07 4.68 20.33
N ALA A 258 -14.78 4.41 21.43
CA ALA A 258 -15.23 3.06 21.76
C ALA A 258 -16.27 2.51 20.77
N LYS A 259 -17.16 3.37 20.24
CA LYS A 259 -18.10 2.98 19.18
C LYS A 259 -17.36 2.56 17.90
N TYR A 260 -16.42 3.38 17.42
CA TYR A 260 -15.56 3.03 16.28
C TYR A 260 -14.76 1.75 16.53
N ALA A 261 -14.16 1.64 17.71
CA ALA A 261 -13.37 0.47 18.06
C ALA A 261 -14.22 -0.82 18.07
N LEU A 262 -15.43 -0.76 18.63
CA LEU A 262 -16.33 -1.91 18.69
C LEU A 262 -16.84 -2.32 17.30
N THR A 263 -17.33 -1.37 16.50
CA THR A 263 -17.84 -1.66 15.16
C THR A 263 -16.75 -2.23 14.24
N CYS A 264 -15.55 -1.66 14.26
CA CYS A 264 -14.42 -2.17 13.49
C CYS A 264 -13.98 -3.55 13.98
N ALA A 265 -13.89 -3.78 15.30
CA ALA A 265 -13.51 -5.08 15.84
C ALA A 265 -14.52 -6.19 15.49
N LEU A 266 -15.82 -5.87 15.49
CA LEU A 266 -16.86 -6.79 15.04
C LEU A 266 -16.68 -7.15 13.56
N ALA A 267 -16.44 -6.15 12.70
CA ALA A 267 -16.23 -6.37 11.27
C ALA A 267 -14.97 -7.20 10.97
N VAL A 268 -13.84 -6.89 11.64
CA VAL A 268 -12.54 -7.55 11.42
C VAL A 268 -12.53 -8.99 11.93
N ARG A 269 -13.15 -9.23 13.09
CA ARG A 269 -13.14 -10.56 13.74
C ARG A 269 -14.21 -11.51 13.23
N ALA A 270 -15.25 -11.03 12.56
CA ALA A 270 -16.29 -11.88 11.98
C ALA A 270 -15.77 -12.67 10.77
N LYS A 271 -15.57 -13.99 10.93
CA LYS A 271 -14.99 -14.89 9.91
C LYS A 271 -16.03 -15.68 9.12
N THR A 272 -17.23 -15.83 9.67
CA THR A 272 -18.33 -16.60 9.07
C THR A 272 -19.54 -15.72 8.76
N VAL A 273 -20.38 -16.14 7.80
CA VAL A 273 -21.63 -15.44 7.46
C VAL A 273 -22.50 -15.23 8.71
N LYS A 274 -22.58 -16.24 9.58
CA LYS A 274 -23.40 -16.16 10.80
C LYS A 274 -22.86 -15.15 11.82
N GLU A 275 -21.54 -15.05 11.95
CA GLU A 275 -20.90 -14.06 12.81
C GLU A 275 -21.13 -12.63 12.29
N VAL A 276 -21.05 -12.41 10.98
CA VAL A 276 -21.38 -11.12 10.34
C VAL A 276 -22.84 -10.78 10.59
N GLU A 277 -23.77 -11.71 10.36
CA GLU A 277 -25.18 -11.51 10.63
C GLU A 277 -25.41 -11.08 12.09
N ASN A 278 -24.85 -11.82 13.05
CA ASN A 278 -24.96 -11.50 14.46
C ASN A 278 -24.39 -10.12 14.80
N ALA A 279 -23.24 -9.76 14.23
CA ALA A 279 -22.64 -8.44 14.41
C ALA A 279 -23.55 -7.32 13.91
N LEU A 280 -24.06 -7.43 12.68
CA LEU A 280 -24.92 -6.41 12.07
C LEU A 280 -26.27 -6.29 12.83
N VAL A 281 -26.87 -7.41 13.22
CA VAL A 281 -28.12 -7.40 14.02
C VAL A 281 -27.88 -6.78 15.40
N TYR A 282 -26.75 -7.06 16.04
CA TYR A 282 -26.38 -6.43 17.31
C TYR A 282 -26.25 -4.90 17.14
N VAL A 283 -25.49 -4.43 16.15
CA VAL A 283 -25.28 -3.01 15.88
C VAL A 283 -26.59 -2.33 15.54
N ASP A 284 -27.44 -2.92 14.70
CA ASP A 284 -28.77 -2.38 14.36
C ASP A 284 -29.64 -2.21 15.62
N SER A 285 -29.66 -3.20 16.50
CA SER A 285 -30.52 -3.20 17.69
C SER A 285 -30.05 -2.24 18.79
N LYS A 286 -28.75 -1.88 18.84
CA LYS A 286 -28.14 -1.16 19.97
C LYS A 286 -27.57 0.20 19.62
N ALA A 287 -27.16 0.41 18.37
CA ALA A 287 -26.38 1.58 17.97
C ALA A 287 -27.10 2.51 16.96
N GLY A 288 -28.11 1.98 16.25
CA GLY A 288 -28.86 2.73 15.25
C GLY A 288 -28.23 2.72 13.87
N ALA A 289 -28.90 3.39 12.91
CA ALA A 289 -28.65 3.28 11.49
C ALA A 289 -27.26 3.78 11.04
N GLU A 290 -26.72 4.83 11.66
CA GLU A 290 -25.38 5.37 11.34
C GLU A 290 -24.29 4.33 11.56
N TRP A 291 -24.27 3.71 12.74
CA TRP A 291 -23.29 2.69 13.10
C TRP A 291 -23.48 1.38 12.35
N LEU A 292 -24.74 1.06 12.02
CA LEU A 292 -25.03 -0.07 11.14
C LEU A 292 -24.42 0.16 9.74
N THR A 293 -24.59 1.35 9.17
CA THR A 293 -23.98 1.71 7.89
C THR A 293 -22.47 1.62 7.94
N GLN A 294 -21.83 2.16 8.98
CA GLN A 294 -20.37 2.08 9.15
C GLN A 294 -19.89 0.63 9.28
N CYS A 295 -20.53 -0.16 10.13
CA CYS A 295 -20.17 -1.57 10.31
C CYS A 295 -20.35 -2.37 9.01
N THR A 296 -21.45 -2.11 8.29
CA THR A 296 -21.73 -2.74 7.00
C THR A 296 -20.68 -2.36 5.94
N TYR A 297 -20.24 -1.11 5.93
CA TYR A 297 -19.17 -0.65 5.04
C TYR A 297 -17.86 -1.41 5.32
N ASP A 298 -17.44 -1.48 6.59
CA ASP A 298 -16.22 -2.19 6.98
C ASP A 298 -16.29 -3.69 6.63
N VAL A 299 -17.41 -4.34 6.93
CA VAL A 299 -17.65 -5.76 6.56
C VAL A 299 -17.59 -5.92 5.03
N SER A 300 -18.25 -5.05 4.27
CA SER A 300 -18.27 -5.14 2.80
C SER A 300 -16.87 -5.03 2.21
N THR A 301 -16.05 -4.08 2.71
CA THR A 301 -14.65 -3.92 2.31
C THR A 301 -13.83 -5.18 2.59
N ILE A 302 -13.97 -5.75 3.79
CA ILE A 302 -13.26 -6.97 4.21
C ILE A 302 -13.69 -8.18 3.38
N TRP A 303 -14.99 -8.36 3.20
CA TRP A 303 -15.54 -9.55 2.52
C TRP A 303 -15.35 -9.51 1.01
N ARG A 304 -15.32 -8.32 0.40
CA ARG A 304 -14.92 -8.16 -1.00
C ARG A 304 -13.49 -8.63 -1.23
N SER A 305 -12.55 -8.26 -0.39
CA SER A 305 -11.16 -8.68 -0.50
C SER A 305 -10.96 -10.19 -0.33
N ASN A 306 -11.83 -10.84 0.44
CA ASN A 306 -11.81 -12.28 0.70
C ASN A 306 -12.64 -13.12 -0.31
N LYS A 307 -13.15 -12.49 -1.39
CA LYS A 307 -14.02 -13.12 -2.39
C LYS A 307 -15.32 -13.75 -1.82
N LYS A 308 -15.83 -13.17 -0.73
CA LYS A 308 -17.06 -13.61 -0.06
C LYS A 308 -18.22 -12.60 -0.23
N ALA A 309 -18.11 -11.71 -1.18
CA ALA A 309 -19.09 -10.63 -1.41
C ALA A 309 -20.50 -11.16 -1.68
N GLU A 310 -20.64 -12.19 -2.51
CA GLU A 310 -21.93 -12.80 -2.84
C GLU A 310 -22.61 -13.37 -1.59
N GLN A 311 -21.88 -14.08 -0.74
CA GLN A 311 -22.41 -14.64 0.50
C GLN A 311 -22.90 -13.55 1.46
N LEU A 312 -22.25 -12.38 1.47
CA LEU A 312 -22.69 -11.23 2.26
C LEU A 312 -24.01 -10.66 1.72
N VAL A 313 -24.16 -10.50 0.43
CA VAL A 313 -25.38 -10.01 -0.23
C VAL A 313 -26.55 -10.95 0.05
N ASP A 314 -26.36 -12.24 -0.17
CA ASP A 314 -27.39 -13.25 0.04
C ASP A 314 -27.87 -13.25 1.51
N MET A 315 -26.96 -13.17 2.47
CA MET A 315 -27.29 -13.10 3.88
C MET A 315 -28.09 -11.85 4.23
N ILE A 316 -27.70 -10.68 3.71
CA ILE A 316 -28.40 -9.43 4.00
C ILE A 316 -29.81 -9.42 3.41
N ILE A 317 -29.97 -9.94 2.18
CA ILE A 317 -31.29 -10.04 1.52
C ILE A 317 -32.20 -11.02 2.28
N ALA A 318 -31.65 -12.14 2.75
CA ALA A 318 -32.41 -13.14 3.51
C ALA A 318 -32.85 -12.65 4.89
N ASN A 319 -32.16 -11.67 5.47
CA ASN A 319 -32.47 -11.15 6.81
C ASN A 319 -33.33 -9.89 6.75
N LYS A 320 -34.64 -10.04 7.08
CA LYS A 320 -35.61 -8.93 7.08
C LYS A 320 -35.19 -7.69 7.89
N LYS A 321 -34.38 -7.88 8.96
CA LYS A 321 -33.88 -6.77 9.78
C LYS A 321 -32.79 -5.97 9.09
N LEU A 322 -32.05 -6.60 8.17
CA LEU A 322 -30.93 -6.01 7.49
C LEU A 322 -31.27 -5.53 6.05
N ILE A 323 -32.47 -5.84 5.55
CA ILE A 323 -32.85 -5.51 4.17
C ILE A 323 -32.75 -4.01 3.86
N LYS A 324 -32.92 -3.15 4.86
CA LYS A 324 -32.77 -1.70 4.75
C LYS A 324 -31.36 -1.23 4.38
N VAL A 325 -30.34 -2.08 4.55
CA VAL A 325 -28.95 -1.79 4.14
C VAL A 325 -28.54 -2.50 2.86
N ALA A 326 -29.40 -3.37 2.31
CA ALA A 326 -29.10 -4.19 1.14
C ALA A 326 -28.68 -3.34 -0.08
N GLU A 327 -29.41 -2.26 -0.38
CA GLU A 327 -29.09 -1.34 -1.49
C GLU A 327 -27.70 -0.68 -1.32
N ASN A 328 -27.38 -0.27 -0.09
CA ASN A 328 -26.10 0.34 0.22
C ASN A 328 -24.95 -0.66 0.05
N VAL A 329 -25.15 -1.89 0.49
CA VAL A 329 -24.15 -2.98 0.34
C VAL A 329 -23.93 -3.31 -1.14
N GLN A 330 -25.00 -3.44 -1.92
CA GLN A 330 -24.87 -3.68 -3.37
C GLN A 330 -24.07 -2.59 -4.06
N LYS A 331 -24.33 -1.31 -3.76
CA LYS A 331 -23.56 -0.17 -4.30
C LYS A 331 -22.08 -0.23 -3.88
N LEU A 332 -21.79 -0.57 -2.61
CA LEU A 332 -20.43 -0.65 -2.09
C LEU A 332 -19.64 -1.83 -2.68
N LEU A 333 -20.29 -2.93 -2.99
CA LEU A 333 -19.64 -4.11 -3.59
C LEU A 333 -19.43 -3.98 -5.09
N ALA A 334 -20.22 -3.16 -5.78
CA ALA A 334 -20.09 -2.89 -7.22
C ALA A 334 -19.02 -1.84 -7.55
N ALA A 335 -18.64 -0.98 -6.60
CA ALA A 335 -17.60 0.04 -6.75
C ALA A 335 -16.19 -0.55 -6.56
#